data_a1a0e10313c8668679f0e204cf021949
#
_entry.id   a1a0e10313c8668679f0e204cf021949
#
_cell.length_a   1.000
_cell.length_b   1.000
_cell.length_c   1.000
_cell.angle_alpha   90.00
_cell.angle_beta   90.00
_cell.angle_gamma   90.00
#
_symmetry.space_group_name_H-M   'P 1'
#
loop_
_entity.id
_entity.type
_entity.pdbx_description
1 polymer ?
#
loop_
_entity_poly.entity_id
_entity_poly.type
_entity_poly.pdbx_seq_one_letter_code
_entity_poly.pdbx_strand_id
1 'polypeptide(L)'
;SILLIHEIGFDNFTFKKLGFKIGSNESSIYRYFESKHKLLLYLSSWYWAWLEYQLVIETFSISESKAKLEKAIEVVTKTNTIDSDFSHINEVILYKIIVNESSKSFLTKEVDTENKEGYFEIYKRLITRLKEMILAIKPEYLFALSLASSILEGGLHQNFLNEHFPSITNCKDG
;
A
#
# COMPACT_ATOMS: atom_id res chain seq x y z
N SER A 1 -5.45 -10.00 -12.57
CA SER A 1 -5.74 -10.37 -11.18
C SER A 1 -6.52 -9.28 -10.45
N ILE A 2 -6.09 -8.02 -10.46
CA ILE A 2 -6.68 -6.89 -9.70
C ILE A 2 -8.19 -6.79 -9.95
N LEU A 3 -8.64 -6.68 -11.20
CA LEU A 3 -10.07 -6.57 -11.55
C LEU A 3 -10.89 -7.77 -11.04
N LEU A 4 -10.35 -8.99 -11.13
CA LEU A 4 -11.05 -10.17 -10.66
C LEU A 4 -11.15 -10.20 -9.13
N ILE A 5 -10.07 -9.83 -8.42
CA ILE A 5 -10.08 -9.73 -6.96
C ILE A 5 -11.11 -8.70 -6.51
N HIS A 6 -11.17 -7.54 -7.17
CA HIS A 6 -12.17 -6.51 -6.88
C HIS A 6 -13.61 -6.99 -7.09
N GLU A 7 -13.84 -7.74 -8.18
CA GLU A 7 -15.17 -8.22 -8.57
C GLU A 7 -15.73 -9.28 -7.60
N ILE A 8 -14.90 -10.23 -7.16
CA ILE A 8 -15.36 -11.40 -6.39
C ILE A 8 -14.83 -11.45 -4.95
N GLY A 9 -13.99 -10.50 -4.54
CA GLY A 9 -13.25 -10.50 -3.28
C GLY A 9 -12.04 -11.44 -3.28
N PHE A 10 -11.04 -11.13 -2.43
CA PHE A 10 -9.82 -11.94 -2.34
C PHE A 10 -10.07 -13.35 -1.80
N ASP A 11 -11.02 -13.52 -0.89
CA ASP A 11 -11.33 -14.84 -0.32
C ASP A 11 -11.87 -15.82 -1.38
N ASN A 12 -12.69 -15.32 -2.30
CA ASN A 12 -13.25 -16.09 -3.40
C ASN A 12 -12.32 -16.19 -4.62
N PHE A 13 -11.22 -15.43 -4.64
CA PHE A 13 -10.25 -15.47 -5.72
C PHE A 13 -9.45 -16.78 -5.71
N THR A 14 -9.31 -17.40 -6.90
CA THR A 14 -8.44 -18.57 -7.12
C THR A 14 -7.73 -18.44 -8.46
N PHE A 15 -6.59 -19.11 -8.61
CA PHE A 15 -5.86 -19.14 -9.88
C PHE A 15 -6.63 -19.86 -10.98
N LYS A 16 -7.50 -20.81 -10.63
CA LYS A 16 -8.42 -21.45 -11.56
C LYS A 16 -9.39 -20.44 -12.19
N LYS A 17 -10.02 -19.59 -11.36
CA LYS A 17 -10.93 -18.53 -11.83
C LYS A 17 -10.17 -17.48 -12.67
N LEU A 18 -8.96 -17.11 -12.24
CA LEU A 18 -8.11 -16.19 -13.00
C LEU A 18 -7.76 -16.79 -14.36
N GLY A 19 -7.32 -18.05 -14.40
CA GLY A 19 -6.98 -18.77 -15.64
C GLY A 19 -8.15 -18.78 -16.62
N PHE A 20 -9.36 -19.11 -16.14
CA PHE A 20 -10.57 -19.06 -16.95
C PHE A 20 -10.82 -17.65 -17.54
N LYS A 21 -10.69 -16.59 -16.72
CA LYS A 21 -10.94 -15.20 -17.14
C LYS A 21 -9.94 -14.70 -18.19
N ILE A 22 -8.68 -15.15 -18.15
CA ILE A 22 -7.62 -14.72 -19.08
C ILE A 22 -7.33 -15.72 -20.22
N GLY A 23 -8.09 -16.79 -20.32
CA GLY A 23 -7.87 -17.83 -21.34
C GLY A 23 -6.58 -18.63 -21.14
N SER A 24 -6.13 -18.81 -19.90
CA SER A 24 -4.91 -19.55 -19.54
C SER A 24 -5.22 -20.70 -18.58
N ASN A 25 -4.31 -21.65 -18.46
CA ASN A 25 -4.45 -22.71 -17.46
C ASN A 25 -3.88 -22.27 -16.09
N GLU A 26 -4.41 -22.86 -15.04
CA GLU A 26 -4.01 -22.59 -13.67
C GLU A 26 -2.51 -22.87 -13.41
N SER A 27 -1.98 -23.95 -14.01
CA SER A 27 -0.57 -24.33 -13.88
C SER A 27 0.39 -23.27 -14.43
N SER A 28 -0.03 -22.53 -15.45
CA SER A 28 0.77 -21.42 -15.99
C SER A 28 0.89 -20.27 -14.99
N ILE A 29 -0.14 -20.03 -14.18
CA ILE A 29 -0.16 -18.98 -13.17
C ILE A 29 0.72 -19.39 -11.97
N TYR A 30 0.65 -20.66 -11.55
CA TYR A 30 1.49 -21.19 -10.47
C TYR A 30 3.00 -21.12 -10.76
N ARG A 31 3.42 -21.01 -12.02
CA ARG A 31 4.84 -20.76 -12.36
C ARG A 31 5.32 -19.37 -11.98
N TYR A 32 4.42 -18.40 -11.80
CA TYR A 32 4.75 -17.03 -11.42
C TYR A 32 4.49 -16.77 -9.95
N PHE A 33 3.47 -17.39 -9.38
CA PHE A 33 3.05 -17.18 -8.00
C PHE A 33 2.73 -18.52 -7.35
N GLU A 34 3.48 -18.89 -6.32
CA GLU A 34 3.29 -20.15 -5.58
C GLU A 34 1.90 -20.24 -4.92
N SER A 35 1.32 -19.10 -4.56
CA SER A 35 0.02 -19.01 -3.90
C SER A 35 -0.66 -17.67 -4.17
N LYS A 36 -1.97 -17.60 -3.89
CA LYS A 36 -2.69 -16.33 -3.94
C LYS A 36 -2.17 -15.33 -2.90
N HIS A 37 -1.60 -15.79 -1.78
CA HIS A 37 -0.94 -14.95 -0.80
C HIS A 37 0.33 -14.30 -1.38
N LYS A 38 1.19 -15.05 -2.08
CA LYS A 38 2.37 -14.47 -2.76
C LYS A 38 1.98 -13.47 -3.85
N LEU A 39 0.86 -13.70 -4.54
CA LEU A 39 0.28 -12.69 -5.43
C LEU A 39 -0.14 -11.43 -4.66
N LEU A 40 -0.79 -11.56 -3.49
CA LEU A 40 -1.17 -10.40 -2.67
C LEU A 40 0.05 -9.61 -2.22
N LEU A 41 1.11 -10.26 -1.75
CA LEU A 41 2.38 -9.60 -1.40
C LEU A 41 3.00 -8.85 -2.59
N TYR A 42 2.97 -9.44 -3.77
CA TYR A 42 3.44 -8.79 -5.00
C TYR A 42 2.61 -7.53 -5.33
N LEU A 43 1.28 -7.61 -5.22
CA LEU A 43 0.39 -6.47 -5.43
C LEU A 43 0.62 -5.38 -4.36
N SER A 44 0.87 -5.78 -3.12
CA SER A 44 1.22 -4.85 -2.03
C SER A 44 2.55 -4.13 -2.32
N SER A 45 3.57 -4.87 -2.76
CA SER A 45 4.86 -4.27 -3.16
C SER A 45 4.70 -3.26 -4.29
N TRP A 46 3.80 -3.52 -5.22
CA TRP A 46 3.48 -2.62 -6.33
C TRP A 46 2.81 -1.34 -5.85
N TYR A 47 1.84 -1.47 -4.95
CA TYR A 47 1.19 -0.33 -4.32
C TYR A 47 2.19 0.55 -3.55
N TRP A 48 3.08 -0.08 -2.75
CA TRP A 48 4.10 0.67 -2.01
C TRP A 48 5.11 1.36 -2.92
N ALA A 49 5.48 0.75 -4.04
CA ALA A 49 6.37 1.37 -5.03
C ALA A 49 5.73 2.58 -5.69
N TRP A 50 4.47 2.49 -6.03
CA TRP A 50 3.70 3.61 -6.57
C TRP A 50 3.56 4.74 -5.55
N LEU A 51 3.23 4.43 -4.30
CA LEU A 51 3.14 5.43 -3.23
C LEU A 51 4.48 6.10 -2.95
N GLU A 52 5.58 5.36 -2.98
CA GLU A 52 6.93 5.91 -2.87
C GLU A 52 7.24 6.88 -4.02
N TYR A 53 6.87 6.52 -5.23
CA TYR A 53 7.03 7.37 -6.40
C TYR A 53 6.26 8.69 -6.24
N GLN A 54 4.99 8.64 -5.85
CA GLN A 54 4.18 9.83 -5.56
C GLN A 54 4.82 10.69 -4.47
N LEU A 55 5.23 10.07 -3.36
CA LEU A 55 5.90 10.76 -2.26
C LEU A 55 7.14 11.53 -2.74
N VAL A 56 7.98 10.88 -3.54
CA VAL A 56 9.22 11.50 -4.05
C VAL A 56 8.90 12.68 -4.97
N ILE A 57 7.99 12.55 -5.92
CA ILE A 57 7.65 13.60 -6.88
C ILE A 57 7.01 14.79 -6.17
N GLU A 58 6.01 14.55 -5.34
CA GLU A 58 5.24 15.60 -4.66
C GLU A 58 6.07 16.39 -3.63
N THR A 59 7.15 15.77 -3.10
CA THR A 59 8.02 16.42 -2.13
C THR A 59 9.35 16.93 -2.71
N PHE A 60 9.64 16.66 -3.98
CA PHE A 60 10.95 16.95 -4.59
C PHE A 60 11.32 18.43 -4.55
N SER A 61 10.38 19.31 -4.91
CA SER A 61 10.61 20.76 -4.99
C SER A 61 10.51 21.50 -3.65
N ILE A 62 10.14 20.80 -2.57
CA ILE A 62 9.91 21.42 -1.27
C ILE A 62 11.21 21.37 -0.45
N SER A 63 11.81 22.52 -0.18
CA SER A 63 13.06 22.66 0.57
C SER A 63 12.84 22.86 2.08
N GLU A 64 11.70 23.44 2.49
CA GLU A 64 11.38 23.65 3.89
C GLU A 64 10.94 22.33 4.54
N SER A 65 11.61 21.91 5.62
CA SER A 65 11.46 20.59 6.22
C SER A 65 10.04 20.30 6.75
N LYS A 66 9.40 21.30 7.34
CA LYS A 66 8.05 21.14 7.90
C LYS A 66 7.02 21.01 6.79
N ALA A 67 7.05 21.88 5.79
CA ALA A 67 6.17 21.82 4.63
C ALA A 67 6.35 20.51 3.85
N LYS A 68 7.60 20.03 3.77
CA LYS A 68 7.91 18.73 3.14
C LYS A 68 7.26 17.57 3.87
N LEU A 69 7.35 17.54 5.20
CA LEU A 69 6.69 16.51 6.01
C LEU A 69 5.16 16.60 5.94
N GLU A 70 4.60 17.81 6.01
CA GLU A 70 3.15 18.03 5.83
C GLU A 70 2.66 17.49 4.49
N LYS A 71 3.38 17.79 3.40
CA LYS A 71 3.07 17.25 2.08
C LYS A 71 3.23 15.73 2.01
N ALA A 72 4.25 15.19 2.65
CA ALA A 72 4.47 13.75 2.72
C ALA A 72 3.30 13.04 3.44
N ILE A 73 2.82 13.60 4.55
CA ILE A 73 1.66 13.08 5.29
C ILE A 73 0.41 13.14 4.40
N GLU A 74 0.16 14.27 3.73
CA GLU A 74 -0.94 14.41 2.77
C GLU A 74 -0.91 13.29 1.72
N VAL A 75 0.24 13.05 1.09
CA VAL A 75 0.41 12.02 0.05
C VAL A 75 0.09 10.61 0.58
N VAL A 76 0.62 10.24 1.76
CA VAL A 76 0.45 8.88 2.27
C VAL A 76 -0.91 8.62 2.93
N THR A 77 -1.66 9.68 3.26
CA THR A 77 -2.99 9.57 3.87
C THR A 77 -4.13 9.86 2.89
N LYS A 78 -3.81 10.40 1.72
CA LYS A 78 -4.81 10.75 0.70
C LYS A 78 -5.53 9.51 0.20
N THR A 79 -6.85 9.59 0.15
CA THR A 79 -7.68 8.62 -0.57
C THR A 79 -7.39 8.76 -2.06
N ASN A 80 -6.96 7.71 -2.72
CA ASN A 80 -6.61 7.78 -4.13
C ASN A 80 -7.87 7.93 -4.98
N THR A 81 -8.11 9.13 -5.47
CA THR A 81 -9.05 9.41 -6.56
C THR A 81 -8.33 9.19 -7.90
N ILE A 82 -9.06 8.73 -8.89
CA ILE A 82 -8.55 8.36 -10.22
C ILE A 82 -7.72 9.49 -10.80
N ASP A 83 -6.41 9.27 -10.95
CA ASP A 83 -5.59 10.10 -11.82
C ASP A 83 -5.60 9.44 -13.22
N SER A 84 -6.18 10.13 -14.19
CA SER A 84 -6.54 9.59 -15.52
C SER A 84 -5.35 9.29 -16.43
N ASP A 85 -4.13 9.62 -16.05
CA ASP A 85 -2.98 9.62 -16.95
C ASP A 85 -2.15 8.33 -16.98
N PHE A 86 -2.35 7.39 -16.04
CA PHE A 86 -1.68 6.08 -16.03
C PHE A 86 -2.65 4.93 -16.27
N SER A 87 -3.11 4.78 -17.50
CA SER A 87 -4.26 3.98 -17.90
C SER A 87 -4.11 2.45 -17.89
N HIS A 88 -3.04 1.87 -17.37
CA HIS A 88 -2.82 0.42 -17.47
C HIS A 88 -3.14 -0.38 -16.20
N ILE A 89 -3.23 0.27 -15.03
CA ILE A 89 -3.60 -0.35 -13.78
C ILE A 89 -4.56 0.58 -13.06
N ASN A 90 -5.70 0.05 -12.66
CA ASN A 90 -6.63 0.82 -11.85
C ASN A 90 -6.08 0.89 -10.41
N GLU A 91 -5.32 1.95 -10.13
CA GLU A 91 -4.63 2.20 -8.86
C GLU A 91 -5.61 2.33 -7.70
N VAL A 92 -6.79 2.89 -7.98
CA VAL A 92 -7.88 2.97 -7.00
C VAL A 92 -8.37 1.59 -6.58
N ILE A 93 -8.51 0.67 -7.55
CA ILE A 93 -8.90 -0.71 -7.24
C ILE A 93 -7.78 -1.42 -6.48
N LEU A 94 -6.51 -1.22 -6.88
CA LEU A 94 -5.37 -1.78 -6.17
C LEU A 94 -5.32 -1.27 -4.73
N TYR A 95 -5.47 0.04 -4.53
CA TYR A 95 -5.55 0.66 -3.21
C TYR A 95 -6.63 0.03 -2.34
N LYS A 96 -7.87 -0.11 -2.84
CA LYS A 96 -8.97 -0.74 -2.10
C LYS A 96 -8.66 -2.18 -1.69
N ILE A 97 -8.03 -2.96 -2.59
CA ILE A 97 -7.58 -4.32 -2.25
C ILE A 97 -6.56 -4.28 -1.11
N ILE A 98 -5.56 -3.39 -1.18
CA ILE A 98 -4.50 -3.32 -0.16
C ILE A 98 -5.06 -2.87 1.18
N VAL A 99 -5.94 -1.87 1.22
CA VAL A 99 -6.59 -1.43 2.46
C VAL A 99 -7.40 -2.56 3.10
N ASN A 100 -8.22 -3.25 2.32
CA ASN A 100 -9.10 -4.30 2.84
C ASN A 100 -8.35 -5.59 3.23
N GLU A 101 -7.25 -5.90 2.55
CA GLU A 101 -6.49 -7.13 2.74
C GLU A 101 -5.18 -6.93 3.51
N SER A 102 -4.92 -5.73 4.05
CA SER A 102 -3.67 -5.37 4.74
C SER A 102 -3.29 -6.37 5.83
N SER A 103 -4.24 -6.74 6.68
CA SER A 103 -4.01 -7.73 7.74
C SER A 103 -3.56 -9.09 7.21
N LYS A 104 -4.05 -9.52 6.06
CA LYS A 104 -3.66 -10.78 5.41
C LYS A 104 -2.26 -10.73 4.80
N SER A 105 -1.71 -9.54 4.57
CA SER A 105 -0.34 -9.37 4.07
C SER A 105 0.70 -9.43 5.19
N PHE A 106 0.39 -8.96 6.40
CA PHE A 106 1.35 -8.81 7.48
C PHE A 106 1.13 -9.76 8.67
N LEU A 107 -0.13 -10.05 9.01
CA LEU A 107 -0.46 -10.84 10.20
C LEU A 107 -0.53 -12.34 9.89
N THR A 108 0.55 -12.87 9.32
CA THR A 108 0.69 -14.28 8.95
C THR A 108 1.84 -14.93 9.73
N LYS A 109 1.85 -16.25 9.78
CA LYS A 109 2.96 -16.99 10.41
C LYS A 109 4.23 -16.95 9.56
N GLU A 110 4.10 -16.68 8.28
CA GLU A 110 5.17 -16.65 7.29
C GLU A 110 5.87 -15.28 7.22
N VAL A 111 5.37 -14.24 7.91
CA VAL A 111 5.84 -12.85 7.78
C VAL A 111 7.35 -12.69 7.96
N ASP A 112 7.95 -13.40 8.91
CA ASP A 112 9.39 -13.30 9.14
C ASP A 112 10.22 -13.90 7.98
N THR A 113 9.73 -14.97 7.37
CA THR A 113 10.35 -15.57 6.18
C THR A 113 10.19 -14.65 4.98
N GLU A 114 9.00 -14.13 4.74
CA GLU A 114 8.69 -13.23 3.65
C GLU A 114 9.43 -11.89 3.78
N ASN A 115 9.66 -11.43 5.01
CA ASN A 115 10.51 -10.28 5.27
C ASN A 115 11.98 -10.54 4.88
N LYS A 116 12.52 -11.73 5.15
CA LYS A 116 13.86 -12.13 4.71
C LYS A 116 13.95 -12.30 3.18
N GLU A 117 12.86 -12.72 2.55
CA GLU A 117 12.75 -12.84 1.09
C GLU A 117 12.61 -11.47 0.38
N GLY A 118 12.48 -10.37 1.14
CA GLY A 118 12.48 -9.01 0.60
C GLY A 118 11.11 -8.45 0.23
N TYR A 119 10.01 -9.15 0.49
CA TYR A 119 8.67 -8.68 0.11
C TYR A 119 8.28 -7.33 0.74
N PHE A 120 8.86 -6.96 1.88
CA PHE A 120 8.55 -5.72 2.60
C PHE A 120 9.61 -4.63 2.46
N GLU A 121 10.57 -4.76 1.55
CA GLU A 121 11.66 -3.78 1.44
C GLU A 121 11.18 -2.39 1.03
N ILE A 122 10.27 -2.31 0.06
CA ILE A 122 9.72 -1.02 -0.41
C ILE A 122 8.91 -0.35 0.71
N TYR A 123 8.10 -1.13 1.41
CA TYR A 123 7.35 -0.64 2.58
C TYR A 123 8.29 -0.07 3.66
N LYS A 124 9.35 -0.78 4.03
CA LYS A 124 10.35 -0.31 5.01
C LYS A 124 11.09 0.94 4.53
N ARG A 125 11.38 1.02 3.23
CA ARG A 125 12.03 2.18 2.62
C ARG A 125 11.14 3.42 2.68
N LEU A 126 9.84 3.27 2.43
CA LEU A 126 8.86 4.34 2.56
C LEU A 126 8.81 4.90 3.99
N ILE A 127 8.75 4.00 4.99
CA ILE A 127 8.83 4.40 6.42
C ILE A 127 10.15 5.11 6.72
N THR A 128 11.26 4.64 6.17
CA THR A 128 12.57 5.28 6.36
C THR A 128 12.60 6.70 5.81
N ARG A 129 12.00 6.95 4.64
CA ARG A 129 11.88 8.30 4.07
C ARG A 129 11.07 9.24 4.97
N LEU A 130 9.93 8.79 5.50
CA LEU A 130 9.14 9.57 6.45
C LEU A 130 9.93 9.86 7.74
N LYS A 131 10.64 8.86 8.28
CA LYS A 131 11.53 9.03 9.44
C LYS A 131 12.58 10.12 9.18
N GLU A 132 13.23 10.11 8.01
CA GLU A 132 14.24 11.10 7.65
C GLU A 132 13.65 12.52 7.59
N MET A 133 12.44 12.68 7.08
CA MET A 133 11.73 13.97 7.06
C MET A 133 11.39 14.44 8.48
N ILE A 134 10.99 13.54 9.39
CA ILE A 134 10.76 13.86 10.81
C ILE A 134 12.05 14.32 11.47
N LEU A 135 13.16 13.61 11.26
CA LEU A 135 14.46 13.94 11.83
C LEU A 135 15.08 15.23 11.23
N ALA A 136 14.70 15.60 10.01
CA ALA A 136 15.10 16.89 9.43
C ALA A 136 14.48 18.09 10.19
N ILE A 137 13.34 17.89 10.88
CA ILE A 137 12.70 18.91 11.73
C ILE A 137 13.24 18.84 13.16
N LYS A 138 13.37 17.62 13.71
CA LYS A 138 13.81 17.37 15.08
C LYS A 138 14.84 16.22 15.12
N PRO A 139 16.14 16.52 14.94
CA PRO A 139 17.18 15.51 14.83
C PRO A 139 17.28 14.53 16.01
N GLU A 140 16.97 15.00 17.21
CA GLU A 140 17.07 14.20 18.44
C GLU A 140 15.76 13.48 18.82
N TYR A 141 14.77 13.38 17.91
CA TYR A 141 13.52 12.73 18.22
C TYR A 141 13.67 11.23 18.24
N LEU A 142 13.65 10.64 19.43
CA LEU A 142 13.94 9.22 19.66
C LEU A 142 12.93 8.25 19.00
N PHE A 143 11.70 8.66 18.80
CA PHE A 143 10.61 7.83 18.30
C PHE A 143 10.26 8.08 16.82
N ALA A 144 11.19 8.65 16.05
CA ALA A 144 10.94 9.03 14.66
C ALA A 144 10.50 7.85 13.79
N LEU A 145 11.08 6.66 14.00
CA LEU A 145 10.72 5.46 13.25
C LEU A 145 9.30 4.98 13.59
N SER A 146 8.97 4.94 14.89
CA SER A 146 7.62 4.55 15.33
C SER A 146 6.55 5.55 14.88
N LEU A 147 6.87 6.85 14.90
CA LEU A 147 5.97 7.88 14.39
C LEU A 147 5.75 7.72 12.88
N ALA A 148 6.83 7.48 12.11
CA ALA A 148 6.74 7.29 10.67
C ALA A 148 5.86 6.08 10.29
N SER A 149 6.06 4.93 10.97
CA SER A 149 5.21 3.76 10.75
C SER A 149 3.77 3.99 11.16
N SER A 150 3.52 4.70 12.27
CA SER A 150 2.17 5.05 12.72
C SER A 150 1.44 5.98 11.74
N ILE A 151 2.15 6.92 11.11
CA ILE A 151 1.57 7.80 10.08
C ILE A 151 1.12 6.97 8.89
N LEU A 152 1.97 6.08 8.38
CA LEU A 152 1.66 5.26 7.21
C LEU A 152 0.51 4.29 7.47
N GLU A 153 0.61 3.50 8.55
CA GLU A 153 -0.42 2.52 8.94
C GLU A 153 -1.73 3.21 9.36
N GLY A 154 -1.62 4.31 10.10
CA GLY A 154 -2.78 5.12 10.51
C GLY A 154 -3.52 5.69 9.32
N GLY A 155 -2.82 6.19 8.31
CA GLY A 155 -3.41 6.69 7.06
C GLY A 155 -4.26 5.63 6.36
N LEU A 156 -3.69 4.44 6.15
CA LEU A 156 -4.42 3.32 5.57
C LEU A 156 -5.66 2.94 6.39
N HIS A 157 -5.49 2.85 7.71
CA HIS A 157 -6.57 2.44 8.59
C HIS A 157 -7.69 3.48 8.66
N GLN A 158 -7.37 4.78 8.64
CA GLN A 158 -8.38 5.84 8.60
C GLN A 158 -9.25 5.79 7.35
N ASN A 159 -8.68 5.43 6.21
CA ASN A 159 -9.45 5.23 4.97
C ASN A 159 -10.41 4.03 5.07
N PHE A 160 -9.96 2.94 5.68
CA PHE A 160 -10.85 1.80 6.00
C PHE A 160 -11.99 2.21 6.95
N LEU A 161 -11.68 2.99 7.99
CA LEU A 161 -12.69 3.49 8.93
C LEU A 161 -13.70 4.42 8.26
N ASN A 162 -13.25 5.29 7.34
CA ASN A 162 -14.13 6.19 6.60
C ASN A 162 -15.16 5.41 5.76
N GLU A 163 -14.73 4.32 5.12
CA GLU A 163 -15.63 3.50 4.29
C GLU A 163 -16.61 2.67 5.13
N HIS A 164 -16.14 2.10 6.26
CA HIS A 164 -16.90 1.09 7.00
C HIS A 164 -17.47 1.58 8.35
N PHE A 165 -16.82 2.55 8.98
CA PHE A 165 -17.15 3.06 10.31
C PHE A 165 -17.05 4.60 10.40
N PRO A 166 -17.79 5.35 9.54
CA PRO A 166 -17.63 6.81 9.44
C PRO A 166 -17.94 7.57 10.73
N SER A 167 -18.61 6.94 11.71
CA SER A 167 -18.92 7.56 13.01
C SER A 167 -17.71 7.71 13.95
N ILE A 168 -16.59 7.04 13.66
CA ILE A 168 -15.38 7.05 14.52
C ILE A 168 -14.15 7.63 13.83
N THR A 169 -14.33 8.30 12.70
CA THR A 169 -13.26 9.01 11.98
C THR A 169 -13.75 10.37 11.52
N ASN A 170 -12.82 11.32 11.39
CA ASN A 170 -13.05 12.59 10.71
C ASN A 170 -12.41 12.61 9.30
N CYS A 171 -11.88 11.48 8.86
CA CYS A 171 -11.40 11.34 7.49
C CYS A 171 -12.59 11.54 6.53
N LYS A 172 -12.43 12.42 5.55
CA LYS A 172 -13.45 12.65 4.51
C LYS A 172 -12.81 12.34 3.17
N ASP A 173 -13.61 11.78 2.27
CA ASP A 173 -13.20 11.71 0.88
C ASP A 173 -12.95 13.12 0.38
N GLY A 174 -11.71 13.39 -0.04
CA GLY A 174 -11.24 14.72 -0.48
C GLY A 174 -11.85 15.13 -1.82
#